data_0da3d853aa1e520df5d9a5603a6bf536
#
_entry.id   0da3d853aa1e520df5d9a5603a6bf536
#
_cell.length_a   1.000
_cell.length_b   1.000
_cell.length_c   1.000
_cell.angle_alpha   90.00
_cell.angle_beta   90.00
_cell.angle_gamma   90.00
#
_symmetry.space_group_name_H-M   'P 1'
#
loop_
_entity.id
_entity.type
_entity.pdbx_description
1 polymer ?
#
loop_
_entity_poly.entity_id
_entity_poly.type
_entity_poly.pdbx_seq_one_letter_code
_entity_poly.pdbx_strand_id
1 'polypeptide(L)'
;MRPITWLLLLLTAAGCGESTGPLADLSELRTSLAVVNTVFATPLVRSLGYFQLVPPLPTPAAGGPLIPDSLLGKTFAFSCASQRYAVSGDAGAPATGVRVVLYRRAPDGSIACPATTVGQLDLFDASTPDTTAVRGVATGTSGGTPLVAYTISHAVADAPGVASATGFASDGQQRLDFQVTGAPGSEFNTNITTVQLDDSAADLHAVLHHAAQMGVDTYYEDVDLSVHDAAGSAELKGSAGWFNTFRSWDEVVSVDDVPFAKVAGSVLPDNEGPRITPIGDRLVFTGEERGVLLDFVGAPDSIRAGLAGALSAGAHLVMIAL
;
A
#
# COMPACT_ATOMS: atom_id res chain seq x y z
N MET A 1 64.03 6.61 -51.62
CA MET A 1 62.60 6.33 -51.49
C MET A 1 62.38 5.54 -50.20
N ARG A 2 61.84 6.16 -49.17
CA ARG A 2 61.50 5.52 -47.87
C ARG A 2 59.98 5.40 -47.75
N PRO A 3 59.41 4.25 -47.42
CA PRO A 3 57.98 4.14 -47.17
C PRO A 3 57.63 4.66 -45.76
N ILE A 4 56.63 5.51 -45.70
CA ILE A 4 56.01 6.04 -44.47
C ILE A 4 55.03 4.98 -43.97
N THR A 5 55.35 4.39 -42.82
CA THR A 5 54.46 3.44 -42.11
C THR A 5 53.43 4.25 -41.37
N TRP A 6 52.16 4.14 -41.75
CA TRP A 6 51.01 4.69 -41.04
C TRP A 6 50.72 3.81 -39.82
N LEU A 7 50.95 4.36 -38.64
CA LEU A 7 50.56 3.78 -37.37
C LEU A 7 49.06 4.08 -37.16
N LEU A 8 48.20 3.08 -37.39
CA LEU A 8 46.80 3.15 -37.05
C LEU A 8 46.66 3.08 -35.51
N LEU A 9 46.39 4.22 -34.90
CA LEU A 9 45.94 4.29 -33.50
C LEU A 9 44.49 3.74 -33.44
N LEU A 10 44.33 2.52 -32.99
CA LEU A 10 43.04 1.99 -32.54
C LEU A 10 42.66 2.70 -31.22
N LEU A 11 41.83 3.73 -31.33
CA LEU A 11 41.06 4.22 -30.24
C LEU A 11 40.05 3.13 -29.90
N THR A 12 40.35 2.31 -28.93
CA THR A 12 39.32 1.54 -28.20
C THR A 12 38.43 2.55 -27.54
N ALA A 13 37.24 2.74 -28.10
CA ALA A 13 36.13 3.35 -27.38
C ALA A 13 35.92 2.48 -26.11
N ALA A 14 36.35 3.03 -24.98
CA ALA A 14 35.90 2.54 -23.70
C ALA A 14 34.36 2.67 -23.73
N GLY A 15 33.70 1.57 -23.96
CA GLY A 15 32.26 1.49 -23.78
C GLY A 15 31.95 2.03 -22.40
N CYS A 16 30.98 2.94 -22.31
CA CYS A 16 30.31 3.20 -21.06
C CYS A 16 29.83 1.85 -20.59
N GLY A 17 30.51 1.24 -19.61
CA GLY A 17 30.05 0.05 -18.94
C GLY A 17 28.71 0.45 -18.32
N GLU A 18 27.66 -0.25 -18.70
CA GLU A 18 26.45 -0.28 -17.92
C GLU A 18 26.89 -0.52 -16.48
N SER A 19 26.42 0.30 -15.56
CA SER A 19 26.75 0.16 -14.15
C SER A 19 26.13 -1.13 -13.65
N THR A 20 26.85 -2.24 -13.83
CA THR A 20 26.52 -3.50 -13.17
C THR A 20 26.96 -3.34 -11.72
N GLY A 21 26.00 -3.14 -10.82
CA GLY A 21 26.28 -2.99 -9.40
C GLY A 21 25.02 -2.65 -8.63
N PRO A 22 25.07 -2.64 -7.31
CA PRO A 22 23.92 -2.55 -6.41
C PRO A 22 22.91 -1.42 -6.72
N LEU A 23 23.37 -0.36 -7.40
CA LEU A 23 22.48 0.73 -7.82
C LEU A 23 21.67 0.45 -9.08
N ALA A 24 22.20 -0.37 -10.01
CA ALA A 24 21.43 -0.80 -11.17
C ALA A 24 20.28 -1.69 -10.69
N ASP A 25 20.56 -2.62 -9.79
CA ASP A 25 19.60 -3.55 -9.21
C ASP A 25 18.52 -2.80 -8.41
N LEU A 26 18.89 -1.80 -7.60
CA LEU A 26 17.93 -0.90 -6.93
C LEU A 26 17.08 -0.11 -7.91
N SER A 27 17.63 0.31 -9.06
CA SER A 27 16.85 1.04 -10.06
C SER A 27 15.81 0.14 -10.74
N GLU A 28 16.12 -1.12 -10.97
CA GLU A 28 15.19 -2.12 -11.49
C GLU A 28 14.12 -2.46 -10.47
N LEU A 29 14.49 -2.76 -9.22
CA LEU A 29 13.57 -2.97 -8.10
C LEU A 29 12.65 -1.76 -7.87
N ARG A 30 13.16 -0.53 -8.00
CA ARG A 30 12.33 0.68 -7.99
C ARG A 30 11.27 0.65 -9.07
N THR A 31 11.60 0.19 -10.27
CA THR A 31 10.65 0.09 -11.38
C THR A 31 9.56 -0.94 -11.05
N SER A 32 9.94 -2.07 -10.48
CA SER A 32 9.00 -3.09 -10.00
C SER A 32 8.11 -2.55 -8.89
N LEU A 33 8.66 -1.84 -7.92
CA LEU A 33 7.89 -1.17 -6.86
C LEU A 33 6.98 -0.04 -7.36
N ALA A 34 7.30 0.59 -8.51
CA ALA A 34 6.42 1.61 -9.11
C ALA A 34 5.04 1.06 -9.50
N VAL A 35 4.93 -0.25 -9.73
CA VAL A 35 3.64 -0.95 -9.92
C VAL A 35 2.73 -0.74 -8.72
N VAL A 36 3.25 -0.84 -7.51
CA VAL A 36 2.50 -0.64 -6.26
C VAL A 36 1.85 0.74 -6.26
N ASN A 37 2.64 1.78 -6.55
CA ASN A 37 2.14 3.15 -6.61
C ASN A 37 1.12 3.33 -7.74
N THR A 38 1.34 2.72 -8.91
CA THR A 38 0.45 2.83 -10.07
C THR A 38 -0.92 2.22 -9.77
N VAL A 39 -0.96 1.02 -9.23
CA VAL A 39 -2.20 0.30 -8.89
C VAL A 39 -2.98 1.05 -7.81
N PHE A 40 -2.32 1.45 -6.72
CA PHE A 40 -2.99 2.14 -5.61
C PHE A 40 -3.35 3.60 -5.93
N ALA A 41 -2.73 4.23 -6.92
CA ALA A 41 -3.07 5.59 -7.35
C ALA A 41 -4.31 5.68 -8.25
N THR A 42 -4.89 4.55 -8.68
CA THR A 42 -6.07 4.56 -9.54
C THR A 42 -7.24 5.31 -8.89
N PRO A 43 -8.08 6.03 -9.67
CA PRO A 43 -9.21 6.76 -9.11
C PRO A 43 -10.18 5.86 -8.32
N LEU A 44 -10.31 4.59 -8.72
CA LEU A 44 -11.15 3.61 -8.04
C LEU A 44 -10.58 3.27 -6.67
N VAL A 45 -9.30 2.86 -6.56
CA VAL A 45 -8.67 2.53 -5.28
C VAL A 45 -8.65 3.74 -4.35
N ARG A 46 -8.30 4.92 -4.86
CA ARG A 46 -8.37 6.16 -4.06
C ARG A 46 -9.76 6.43 -3.51
N SER A 47 -10.83 6.12 -4.27
CA SER A 47 -12.19 6.34 -3.78
C SER A 47 -12.58 5.38 -2.64
N LEU A 48 -11.97 4.19 -2.57
CA LEU A 48 -12.20 3.25 -1.46
C LEU A 48 -11.66 3.79 -0.13
N GLY A 49 -10.53 4.50 -0.13
CA GLY A 49 -9.90 5.06 1.06
C GLY A 49 -10.75 6.09 1.82
N TYR A 50 -11.81 6.61 1.20
CA TYR A 50 -12.71 7.59 1.82
C TYR A 50 -14.06 6.97 2.23
N PHE A 51 -14.12 5.67 2.43
CA PHE A 51 -15.36 4.96 2.78
C PHE A 51 -15.99 5.43 4.08
N GLN A 52 -15.23 6.02 5.00
CA GLN A 52 -15.74 6.59 6.27
C GLN A 52 -16.86 7.63 6.08
N LEU A 53 -17.02 8.17 4.87
CA LEU A 53 -18.11 9.11 4.52
C LEU A 53 -19.42 8.41 4.12
N VAL A 54 -19.43 7.08 4.02
CA VAL A 54 -20.67 6.31 3.85
C VAL A 54 -21.39 6.30 5.20
N PRO A 55 -22.74 6.46 5.23
CA PRO A 55 -23.46 6.38 6.49
C PRO A 55 -23.08 5.09 7.22
N PRO A 56 -22.82 5.14 8.52
CA PRO A 56 -22.48 3.93 9.24
C PRO A 56 -23.58 2.90 9.01
N LEU A 57 -23.21 1.75 8.52
CA LEU A 57 -24.09 0.61 8.57
C LEU A 57 -24.42 0.41 10.05
N PRO A 58 -25.70 0.11 10.40
CA PRO A 58 -26.05 -0.06 11.80
C PRO A 58 -25.10 -1.06 12.44
N THR A 59 -24.64 -0.75 13.64
CA THR A 59 -23.77 -1.65 14.41
C THR A 59 -24.44 -3.01 14.50
N PRO A 60 -23.78 -4.11 14.06
CA PRO A 60 -24.35 -5.44 14.17
C PRO A 60 -24.67 -5.73 15.65
N ALA A 61 -25.79 -6.38 15.90
CA ALA A 61 -26.01 -6.96 17.21
C ALA A 61 -24.93 -8.03 17.47
N ALA A 62 -24.50 -8.18 18.71
CA ALA A 62 -23.50 -9.19 19.05
C ALA A 62 -23.92 -10.58 18.52
N GLY A 63 -23.09 -11.16 17.65
CA GLY A 63 -23.39 -12.42 16.96
C GLY A 63 -24.43 -12.33 15.82
N GLY A 64 -24.81 -11.12 15.42
CA GLY A 64 -25.69 -10.88 14.27
C GLY A 64 -24.90 -10.74 12.96
N PRO A 65 -25.62 -10.70 11.80
CA PRO A 65 -24.98 -10.49 10.51
C PRO A 65 -24.33 -9.09 10.43
N LEU A 66 -23.17 -8.99 9.78
CA LEU A 66 -22.46 -7.71 9.55
C LEU A 66 -23.30 -6.73 8.74
N ILE A 67 -24.06 -7.25 7.79
CA ILE A 67 -24.98 -6.47 6.95
C ILE A 67 -26.40 -6.84 7.35
N PRO A 68 -27.16 -5.90 7.95
CA PRO A 68 -28.56 -6.16 8.29
C PRO A 68 -29.40 -6.52 7.07
N ASP A 69 -30.34 -7.45 7.23
CA ASP A 69 -31.25 -7.92 6.16
C ASP A 69 -31.98 -6.77 5.47
N SER A 70 -32.34 -5.72 6.22
CA SER A 70 -33.03 -4.54 5.69
C SER A 70 -32.19 -3.74 4.67
N LEU A 71 -30.88 -3.95 4.64
CA LEU A 71 -29.93 -3.31 3.73
C LEU A 71 -29.54 -4.20 2.54
N LEU A 72 -29.82 -5.49 2.59
CA LEU A 72 -29.51 -6.39 1.49
C LEU A 72 -30.20 -5.94 0.20
N GLY A 73 -29.50 -5.99 -0.89
CA GLY A 73 -29.98 -5.52 -2.20
C GLY A 73 -30.06 -4.01 -2.35
N LYS A 74 -29.56 -3.21 -1.40
CA LYS A 74 -29.61 -1.75 -1.48
C LYS A 74 -28.33 -1.19 -2.11
N THR A 75 -28.52 -0.11 -2.88
CA THR A 75 -27.42 0.70 -3.43
C THR A 75 -27.32 1.99 -2.65
N PHE A 76 -26.10 2.34 -2.26
CA PHE A 76 -25.77 3.62 -1.63
C PHE A 76 -25.10 4.52 -2.68
N ALA A 77 -25.64 5.73 -2.86
CA ALA A 77 -25.08 6.73 -3.76
C ALA A 77 -24.89 8.07 -3.04
N PHE A 78 -23.90 8.84 -3.47
CA PHE A 78 -23.65 10.17 -2.91
C PHE A 78 -24.67 11.17 -3.43
N SER A 79 -25.30 11.88 -2.52
CA SER A 79 -26.23 12.95 -2.82
C SER A 79 -25.56 14.30 -2.72
N CYS A 80 -25.47 15.01 -3.84
CA CYS A 80 -24.94 16.37 -3.86
C CYS A 80 -25.78 17.37 -3.03
N ALA A 81 -27.07 17.12 -2.88
CA ALA A 81 -27.94 17.98 -2.10
C ALA A 81 -27.68 17.88 -0.59
N SER A 82 -27.41 16.66 -0.10
CA SER A 82 -27.13 16.42 1.33
C SER A 82 -25.66 16.25 1.68
N GLN A 83 -24.75 16.23 0.67
CA GLN A 83 -23.31 16.01 0.80
C GLN A 83 -22.96 14.72 1.57
N ARG A 84 -23.75 13.66 1.39
CA ARG A 84 -23.56 12.37 2.05
C ARG A 84 -24.14 11.23 1.21
N TYR A 85 -23.69 10.02 1.52
CA TYR A 85 -24.29 8.81 0.95
C TYR A 85 -25.66 8.55 1.55
N ALA A 86 -26.56 8.08 0.70
CA ALA A 86 -27.91 7.65 1.07
C ALA A 86 -28.32 6.44 0.22
N VAL A 87 -29.30 5.69 0.69
CA VAL A 87 -29.90 4.63 -0.13
C VAL A 87 -30.52 5.27 -1.37
N SER A 88 -30.08 4.83 -2.55
CA SER A 88 -30.63 5.26 -3.82
C SER A 88 -31.75 4.29 -4.28
N GLY A 89 -32.57 4.76 -5.22
CA GLY A 89 -33.54 3.91 -5.89
C GLY A 89 -32.93 3.04 -6.99
N ASP A 90 -31.62 3.11 -7.22
CA ASP A 90 -30.95 2.40 -8.29
C ASP A 90 -30.94 0.88 -8.04
N ALA A 91 -31.37 0.14 -9.05
CA ALA A 91 -31.32 -1.31 -9.04
C ALA A 91 -29.89 -1.82 -9.31
N GLY A 92 -29.63 -3.07 -8.98
CA GLY A 92 -28.42 -3.78 -9.39
C GLY A 92 -27.45 -4.10 -8.25
N ALA A 93 -27.76 -3.73 -7.00
CA ALA A 93 -27.03 -4.27 -5.85
C ALA A 93 -27.22 -5.80 -5.75
N PRO A 94 -26.21 -6.55 -5.29
CA PRO A 94 -26.35 -7.98 -5.10
C PRO A 94 -27.39 -8.29 -4.03
N ALA A 95 -28.22 -9.30 -4.26
CA ALA A 95 -29.30 -9.67 -3.33
C ALA A 95 -28.80 -10.06 -1.94
N THR A 96 -27.57 -10.56 -1.83
CA THR A 96 -26.92 -11.01 -0.59
C THR A 96 -25.89 -10.02 -0.05
N GLY A 97 -25.91 -8.77 -0.53
CA GLY A 97 -24.95 -7.76 -0.13
C GLY A 97 -25.51 -6.35 -0.33
N VAL A 98 -24.61 -5.38 -0.23
CA VAL A 98 -24.89 -3.96 -0.48
C VAL A 98 -23.96 -3.45 -1.56
N ARG A 99 -24.41 -2.47 -2.33
CA ARG A 99 -23.61 -1.75 -3.32
C ARG A 99 -23.35 -0.32 -2.90
N VAL A 100 -22.12 0.13 -3.07
CA VAL A 100 -21.73 1.53 -2.91
C VAL A 100 -21.21 2.04 -4.23
N VAL A 101 -21.81 3.11 -4.75
CA VAL A 101 -21.31 3.80 -5.95
C VAL A 101 -20.08 4.61 -5.57
N LEU A 102 -18.99 4.40 -6.29
CA LEU A 102 -17.73 5.08 -6.05
C LEU A 102 -17.57 6.30 -6.95
N TYR A 103 -17.18 7.42 -6.38
CA TYR A 103 -17.03 8.68 -7.09
C TYR A 103 -15.61 9.19 -7.04
N ARG A 104 -15.20 9.92 -8.08
CA ARG A 104 -13.91 10.59 -8.11
C ARG A 104 -13.79 11.55 -6.93
N ARG A 105 -12.66 11.47 -6.24
CA ARG A 105 -12.33 12.33 -5.11
C ARG A 105 -11.32 13.41 -5.50
N ALA A 106 -11.50 14.59 -4.95
CA ALA A 106 -10.48 15.62 -4.92
C ALA A 106 -9.35 15.24 -3.93
N PRO A 107 -8.18 15.90 -3.97
CA PRO A 107 -7.08 15.61 -3.04
C PRO A 107 -7.44 15.75 -1.55
N ASP A 108 -8.39 16.61 -1.21
CA ASP A 108 -8.94 16.77 0.14
C ASP A 108 -9.98 15.70 0.52
N GLY A 109 -10.24 14.72 -0.34
CA GLY A 109 -11.21 13.66 -0.15
C GLY A 109 -12.66 14.05 -0.46
N SER A 110 -12.96 15.29 -0.81
CA SER A 110 -14.31 15.72 -1.16
C SER A 110 -14.79 15.14 -2.50
N ILE A 111 -16.10 15.08 -2.68
CA ILE A 111 -16.73 14.75 -3.95
C ILE A 111 -17.26 16.03 -4.59
N ALA A 112 -16.73 16.39 -5.75
CA ALA A 112 -17.24 17.53 -6.51
C ALA A 112 -18.65 17.24 -7.04
N CYS A 113 -19.48 18.28 -7.11
CA CYS A 113 -20.81 18.19 -7.66
C CYS A 113 -20.89 18.98 -8.99
N PRO A 114 -21.39 18.35 -10.08
CA PRO A 114 -21.96 17.00 -10.16
C PRO A 114 -20.91 15.90 -9.96
N ALA A 115 -21.29 14.84 -9.26
CA ALA A 115 -20.40 13.76 -8.91
C ALA A 115 -20.07 12.87 -10.12
N THR A 116 -18.79 12.57 -10.33
CA THR A 116 -18.32 11.70 -11.41
C THR A 116 -18.09 10.29 -10.86
N THR A 117 -18.88 9.32 -11.32
CA THR A 117 -18.72 7.91 -10.95
C THR A 117 -17.42 7.35 -11.52
N VAL A 118 -16.68 6.60 -10.71
CA VAL A 118 -15.46 5.86 -11.09
C VAL A 118 -15.63 4.35 -11.02
N GLY A 119 -16.69 3.87 -10.37
CA GLY A 119 -16.99 2.46 -10.23
C GLY A 119 -18.02 2.19 -9.15
N GLN A 120 -18.04 0.96 -8.70
CA GLN A 120 -18.91 0.47 -7.62
C GLN A 120 -18.16 -0.54 -6.76
N LEU A 121 -18.53 -0.61 -5.48
CA LEU A 121 -18.07 -1.59 -4.51
C LEU A 121 -19.27 -2.41 -4.03
N ASP A 122 -19.20 -3.71 -4.19
CA ASP A 122 -20.15 -4.66 -3.61
C ASP A 122 -19.53 -5.25 -2.34
N LEU A 123 -20.27 -5.20 -1.23
CA LEU A 123 -19.87 -5.74 0.06
C LEU A 123 -20.81 -6.87 0.44
N PHE A 124 -20.22 -7.97 0.92
CA PHE A 124 -20.93 -9.18 1.32
C PHE A 124 -20.51 -9.57 2.72
N ASP A 125 -21.47 -10.00 3.54
CA ASP A 125 -21.17 -10.72 4.76
C ASP A 125 -20.65 -12.11 4.41
N ALA A 126 -19.43 -12.41 4.82
CA ALA A 126 -18.75 -13.69 4.62
C ALA A 126 -18.45 -14.39 5.95
N SER A 127 -19.11 -13.96 7.02
CA SER A 127 -18.93 -14.49 8.37
C SER A 127 -19.34 -15.96 8.47
N THR A 128 -18.68 -16.66 9.38
CA THR A 128 -19.02 -18.02 9.82
C THR A 128 -19.23 -17.99 11.35
N PRO A 129 -19.67 -19.08 11.99
CA PRO A 129 -19.78 -19.12 13.45
C PRO A 129 -18.48 -18.78 14.19
N ASP A 130 -17.32 -19.08 13.58
CA ASP A 130 -15.99 -18.93 14.19
C ASP A 130 -15.24 -17.70 13.68
N THR A 131 -15.76 -17.00 12.67
CA THR A 131 -15.04 -15.92 12.01
C THR A 131 -15.99 -14.82 11.58
N THR A 132 -15.73 -13.59 11.99
CA THR A 132 -16.33 -12.40 11.42
C THR A 132 -15.58 -12.04 10.14
N ALA A 133 -16.28 -11.95 9.00
CA ALA A 133 -15.61 -11.67 7.73
C ALA A 133 -16.47 -10.85 6.76
N VAL A 134 -15.83 -9.97 6.00
CA VAL A 134 -16.44 -9.23 4.91
C VAL A 134 -15.66 -9.47 3.62
N ARG A 135 -16.39 -9.68 2.53
CA ARG A 135 -15.85 -9.72 1.18
C ARG A 135 -16.23 -8.45 0.43
N GLY A 136 -15.24 -7.76 -0.14
CA GLY A 136 -15.43 -6.61 -1.00
C GLY A 136 -15.04 -6.93 -2.44
N VAL A 137 -15.82 -6.42 -3.40
CA VAL A 137 -15.53 -6.54 -4.85
C VAL A 137 -15.81 -5.19 -5.51
N ALA A 138 -14.77 -4.54 -6.02
CA ALA A 138 -14.92 -3.27 -6.72
C ALA A 138 -14.67 -3.43 -8.23
N THR A 139 -15.56 -2.82 -9.02
CA THR A 139 -15.51 -2.82 -10.49
C THR A 139 -15.54 -1.38 -11.01
N GLY A 140 -14.93 -1.15 -12.17
CA GLY A 140 -15.01 0.14 -12.85
C GLY A 140 -16.41 0.42 -13.43
N THR A 141 -16.59 1.62 -13.99
CA THR A 141 -17.87 2.08 -14.55
C THR A 141 -18.38 1.24 -15.71
N SER A 142 -17.50 0.62 -16.47
CA SER A 142 -17.87 -0.27 -17.58
C SER A 142 -18.35 -1.65 -17.11
N GLY A 143 -18.29 -1.92 -15.82
CA GLY A 143 -18.52 -3.27 -15.27
C GLY A 143 -17.43 -4.26 -15.69
N GLY A 144 -17.71 -5.54 -15.62
CA GLY A 144 -16.80 -6.59 -16.08
C GLY A 144 -15.85 -7.11 -14.99
N THR A 145 -14.56 -7.24 -15.31
CA THR A 145 -13.58 -7.79 -14.40
C THR A 145 -13.39 -6.91 -13.16
N PRO A 146 -13.39 -7.50 -11.95
CA PRO A 146 -13.06 -6.75 -10.75
C PRO A 146 -11.66 -6.13 -10.81
N LEU A 147 -11.55 -4.88 -10.38
CA LEU A 147 -10.28 -4.18 -10.23
C LEU A 147 -9.73 -4.29 -8.81
N VAL A 148 -10.61 -4.50 -7.82
CA VAL A 148 -10.22 -4.82 -6.45
C VAL A 148 -11.14 -5.91 -5.94
N ALA A 149 -10.58 -6.94 -5.33
CA ALA A 149 -11.35 -7.91 -4.57
C ALA A 149 -10.57 -8.34 -3.33
N TYR A 150 -11.27 -8.43 -2.20
CA TYR A 150 -10.63 -8.80 -0.96
C TYR A 150 -11.61 -9.53 -0.01
N THR A 151 -11.04 -10.26 0.93
CA THR A 151 -11.73 -10.74 2.12
C THR A 151 -10.95 -10.28 3.34
N ILE A 152 -11.62 -9.61 4.27
CA ILE A 152 -11.07 -9.27 5.59
C ILE A 152 -11.77 -10.16 6.59
N SER A 153 -11.02 -10.78 7.49
CA SER A 153 -11.55 -11.69 8.50
C SER A 153 -10.86 -11.50 9.84
N HIS A 154 -11.60 -11.83 10.88
CA HIS A 154 -11.17 -11.84 12.26
C HIS A 154 -11.75 -13.06 12.98
N ALA A 155 -10.92 -13.83 13.67
CA ALA A 155 -11.38 -15.00 14.41
C ALA A 155 -12.12 -14.57 15.68
N VAL A 156 -13.31 -15.12 15.90
CA VAL A 156 -14.17 -14.76 17.05
C VAL A 156 -13.60 -15.24 18.38
N ALA A 157 -12.84 -16.35 18.35
CA ALA A 157 -12.31 -17.00 19.56
C ALA A 157 -11.03 -16.36 20.12
N ASP A 158 -10.32 -15.58 19.31
CA ASP A 158 -9.02 -15.04 19.66
C ASP A 158 -9.15 -13.56 20.06
N ALA A 159 -9.33 -13.29 21.34
CA ALA A 159 -9.21 -11.93 21.87
C ALA A 159 -7.79 -11.72 22.46
N PRO A 160 -7.11 -10.64 22.11
CA PRO A 160 -7.32 -9.66 21.05
C PRO A 160 -6.89 -10.21 19.70
N GLY A 161 -7.81 -10.25 18.77
CA GLY A 161 -7.74 -11.08 17.60
C GLY A 161 -6.77 -10.65 16.51
N VAL A 162 -6.20 -11.65 15.86
CA VAL A 162 -5.50 -11.47 14.60
C VAL A 162 -6.50 -11.17 13.49
N ALA A 163 -6.37 -10.02 12.87
CA ALA A 163 -7.11 -9.69 11.66
C ALA A 163 -6.28 -10.08 10.44
N SER A 164 -6.92 -10.60 9.42
CA SER A 164 -6.27 -10.90 8.16
C SER A 164 -7.06 -10.34 6.98
N ALA A 165 -6.35 -9.95 5.93
CA ALA A 165 -6.94 -9.57 4.66
C ALA A 165 -6.17 -10.24 3.53
N THR A 166 -6.91 -10.82 2.58
CA THR A 166 -6.34 -11.39 1.36
C THR A 166 -7.10 -10.87 0.16
N GLY A 167 -6.42 -10.66 -0.94
CA GLY A 167 -7.09 -10.16 -2.14
C GLY A 167 -6.13 -9.67 -3.20
N PHE A 168 -6.64 -8.84 -4.09
CA PHE A 168 -5.85 -8.16 -5.09
C PHE A 168 -6.37 -6.76 -5.38
N ALA A 169 -5.49 -5.92 -5.92
CA ALA A 169 -5.81 -4.66 -6.56
C ALA A 169 -5.20 -4.64 -7.97
N SER A 170 -5.87 -3.97 -8.92
CA SER A 170 -5.46 -3.89 -10.32
C SER A 170 -5.83 -2.52 -10.90
N ASP A 171 -5.04 -2.05 -11.87
CA ASP A 171 -5.38 -0.91 -12.72
C ASP A 171 -6.06 -1.33 -14.05
N GLY A 172 -6.25 -2.64 -14.24
CA GLY A 172 -6.78 -3.27 -15.46
C GLY A 172 -5.69 -3.83 -16.38
N GLN A 173 -4.42 -3.54 -16.13
CA GLN A 173 -3.26 -4.07 -16.85
C GLN A 173 -2.32 -4.83 -15.91
N GLN A 174 -2.05 -4.25 -14.76
CA GLN A 174 -1.20 -4.81 -13.72
C GLN A 174 -2.07 -5.27 -12.54
N ARG A 175 -1.62 -6.29 -11.85
CA ARG A 175 -2.33 -6.85 -10.70
C ARG A 175 -1.36 -7.13 -9.57
N LEU A 176 -1.66 -6.57 -8.41
CA LEU A 176 -1.01 -6.85 -7.15
C LEU A 176 -1.90 -7.76 -6.31
N ASP A 177 -1.48 -8.98 -6.08
CA ASP A 177 -2.06 -9.85 -5.07
C ASP A 177 -1.46 -9.47 -3.71
N PHE A 178 -2.28 -9.50 -2.64
CA PHE A 178 -1.82 -9.15 -1.31
C PHE A 178 -2.36 -10.08 -0.23
N GLN A 179 -1.54 -10.27 0.79
CA GLN A 179 -1.92 -10.84 2.06
C GLN A 179 -1.46 -9.93 3.18
N VAL A 180 -2.37 -9.55 4.06
CA VAL A 180 -2.11 -8.71 5.24
C VAL A 180 -2.51 -9.48 6.47
N THR A 181 -1.66 -9.49 7.48
CA THR A 181 -1.96 -10.03 8.80
C THR A 181 -1.61 -8.97 9.83
N GLY A 182 -2.56 -8.60 10.66
CA GLY A 182 -2.37 -7.64 11.74
C GLY A 182 -2.70 -8.30 13.08
N ALA A 183 -1.85 -8.09 14.05
CA ALA A 183 -2.04 -8.55 15.42
C ALA A 183 -1.65 -7.45 16.41
N PRO A 184 -2.31 -7.34 17.58
CA PRO A 184 -1.79 -6.55 18.67
C PRO A 184 -0.45 -7.15 19.13
N GLY A 185 0.53 -6.31 19.39
CA GLY A 185 1.80 -6.74 19.95
C GLY A 185 1.68 -7.14 21.40
N SER A 186 2.74 -7.74 21.94
CA SER A 186 2.82 -8.14 23.34
C SER A 186 2.90 -6.96 24.33
N GLU A 187 3.27 -5.78 23.82
CA GLU A 187 3.35 -4.55 24.60
C GLU A 187 2.10 -3.69 24.40
N PHE A 188 1.77 -2.92 25.42
CA PHE A 188 0.61 -2.03 25.40
C PHE A 188 0.76 -0.99 24.26
N ASN A 189 -0.27 -0.87 23.40
CA ASN A 189 -0.28 -0.02 22.22
C ASN A 189 0.68 -0.40 21.08
N THR A 190 1.15 -1.63 21.01
CA THR A 190 1.92 -2.11 19.88
C THR A 190 1.02 -2.83 18.89
N ASN A 191 1.14 -2.51 17.60
CA ASN A 191 0.49 -3.22 16.50
C ASN A 191 1.56 -3.81 15.59
N ILE A 192 1.43 -5.08 15.28
CA ILE A 192 2.32 -5.78 14.34
C ILE A 192 1.53 -6.05 13.07
N THR A 193 2.07 -5.65 11.95
CA THR A 193 1.46 -5.89 10.63
C THR A 193 2.49 -6.55 9.72
N THR A 194 2.09 -7.64 9.10
CA THR A 194 2.85 -8.26 8.02
C THR A 194 2.05 -8.11 6.73
N VAL A 195 2.71 -7.60 5.70
CA VAL A 195 2.15 -7.45 4.36
C VAL A 195 2.99 -8.27 3.40
N GLN A 196 2.35 -9.07 2.56
CA GLN A 196 2.96 -9.70 1.40
C GLN A 196 2.29 -9.15 0.15
N LEU A 197 3.10 -8.77 -0.84
CA LEU A 197 2.65 -8.29 -2.14
C LEU A 197 3.33 -9.12 -3.22
N ASP A 198 2.53 -9.55 -4.19
CA ASP A 198 3.00 -10.33 -5.33
C ASP A 198 2.46 -9.72 -6.63
N ASP A 199 3.34 -9.47 -7.59
CA ASP A 199 2.99 -9.20 -8.98
C ASP A 199 3.69 -10.22 -9.87
N SER A 200 2.95 -11.20 -10.34
CA SER A 200 3.50 -12.27 -11.18
C SER A 200 3.95 -11.81 -12.57
N ALA A 201 3.47 -10.67 -13.05
CA ALA A 201 3.87 -10.12 -14.35
C ALA A 201 5.23 -9.41 -14.27
N ALA A 202 5.52 -8.79 -13.12
CA ALA A 202 6.79 -8.12 -12.84
C ALA A 202 7.78 -9.04 -12.09
N ASP A 203 7.40 -10.30 -11.80
CA ASP A 203 8.14 -11.20 -10.91
C ASP A 203 8.48 -10.56 -9.55
N LEU A 204 7.63 -9.63 -9.11
CA LEU A 204 7.80 -8.89 -7.87
C LEU A 204 7.25 -9.68 -6.70
N HIS A 205 8.06 -9.86 -5.69
CA HIS A 205 7.65 -10.33 -4.37
C HIS A 205 8.15 -9.34 -3.32
N ALA A 206 7.26 -8.77 -2.51
CA ALA A 206 7.63 -7.87 -1.44
C ALA A 206 6.99 -8.32 -0.12
N VAL A 207 7.79 -8.33 0.94
CA VAL A 207 7.34 -8.62 2.31
C VAL A 207 7.69 -7.45 3.20
N LEU A 208 6.69 -6.87 3.83
CA LEU A 208 6.85 -5.80 4.81
C LEU A 208 6.42 -6.30 6.19
N HIS A 209 7.35 -6.35 7.12
CA HIS A 209 7.07 -6.48 8.54
C HIS A 209 7.14 -5.09 9.18
N HIS A 210 6.09 -4.72 9.84
CA HIS A 210 5.96 -3.43 10.46
C HIS A 210 5.43 -3.60 11.88
N ALA A 211 6.17 -3.13 12.87
CA ALA A 211 5.72 -3.05 14.25
C ALA A 211 5.66 -1.58 14.66
N ALA A 212 4.50 -1.12 15.10
CA ALA A 212 4.30 0.26 15.51
C ALA A 212 3.89 0.31 16.97
N GLN A 213 4.53 1.19 17.72
CA GLN A 213 4.19 1.50 19.11
C GLN A 213 3.73 2.96 19.20
N MET A 214 2.52 3.16 19.70
CA MET A 214 1.95 4.49 19.90
C MET A 214 1.96 4.87 21.37
N GLY A 215 2.66 5.97 21.72
CA GLY A 215 2.56 6.65 23.00
C GLY A 215 1.70 7.91 22.90
N VAL A 216 1.59 8.67 24.00
CA VAL A 216 0.79 9.91 24.05
C VAL A 216 1.29 10.95 23.05
N ASP A 217 2.63 11.13 22.96
CA ASP A 217 3.28 12.10 22.06
C ASP A 217 4.42 11.44 21.27
N THR A 218 4.44 10.14 21.21
CA THR A 218 5.49 9.36 20.58
C THR A 218 4.90 8.31 19.67
N TYR A 219 5.57 8.10 18.54
CA TYR A 219 5.31 7.01 17.63
C TYR A 219 6.66 6.41 17.25
N TYR A 220 6.80 5.12 17.42
CA TYR A 220 7.95 4.35 16.95
C TYR A 220 7.48 3.26 16.03
N GLU A 221 8.24 3.02 15.00
CA GLU A 221 8.03 1.90 14.10
C GLU A 221 9.34 1.18 13.82
N ASP A 222 9.29 -0.13 13.86
CA ASP A 222 10.31 -0.99 13.28
C ASP A 222 9.83 -1.42 11.90
N VAL A 223 10.70 -1.29 10.91
CA VAL A 223 10.44 -1.60 9.51
C VAL A 223 11.44 -2.65 9.05
N ASP A 224 10.93 -3.69 8.43
CA ASP A 224 11.69 -4.70 7.73
C ASP A 224 10.96 -4.96 6.39
N LEU A 225 11.43 -4.31 5.32
CA LEU A 225 10.91 -4.48 3.96
C LEU A 225 11.93 -5.26 3.15
N SER A 226 11.58 -6.45 2.72
CA SER A 226 12.32 -7.19 1.72
C SER A 226 11.59 -7.16 0.38
N VAL A 227 12.32 -6.91 -0.70
CA VAL A 227 11.81 -6.88 -2.07
C VAL A 227 12.71 -7.75 -2.93
N HIS A 228 12.09 -8.58 -3.73
CA HIS A 228 12.77 -9.46 -4.66
C HIS A 228 12.07 -9.42 -6.02
N ASP A 229 12.84 -9.38 -7.09
CA ASP A 229 12.37 -9.57 -8.48
C ASP A 229 13.43 -10.32 -9.31
N ALA A 230 13.24 -10.37 -10.63
CA ALA A 230 14.19 -11.04 -11.53
C ALA A 230 15.59 -10.41 -11.56
N ALA A 231 15.74 -9.15 -11.15
CA ALA A 231 17.02 -8.44 -11.14
C ALA A 231 17.85 -8.73 -9.90
N GLY A 232 17.19 -8.97 -8.74
CA GLY A 232 17.89 -9.20 -7.48
C GLY A 232 17.01 -9.01 -6.26
N SER A 233 17.63 -8.69 -5.14
CA SER A 233 16.95 -8.44 -3.87
C SER A 233 17.42 -7.15 -3.22
N ALA A 234 16.50 -6.49 -2.50
CA ALA A 234 16.85 -5.38 -1.62
C ALA A 234 16.07 -5.46 -0.31
N GLU A 235 16.69 -5.01 0.75
CA GLU A 235 16.11 -4.96 2.10
C GLU A 235 16.27 -3.56 2.68
N LEU A 236 15.20 -3.04 3.30
CA LEU A 236 15.23 -1.88 4.19
C LEU A 236 14.92 -2.36 5.60
N LYS A 237 15.84 -2.19 6.52
CA LYS A 237 15.69 -2.66 7.89
C LYS A 237 16.11 -1.61 8.89
N GLY A 238 15.29 -1.38 9.90
CA GLY A 238 15.61 -0.45 10.97
C GLY A 238 14.39 0.12 11.64
N SER A 239 14.56 1.30 12.21
CA SER A 239 13.48 1.97 12.94
C SER A 239 13.34 3.44 12.53
N ALA A 240 12.10 3.92 12.58
CA ALA A 240 11.77 5.32 12.47
C ALA A 240 10.88 5.74 13.65
N GLY A 241 10.86 7.04 13.95
CA GLY A 241 10.05 7.51 15.05
C GLY A 241 9.68 8.99 14.95
N TRP A 242 8.60 9.34 15.64
CA TRP A 242 8.16 10.71 15.86
C TRP A 242 8.05 10.97 17.36
N PHE A 243 8.65 12.05 17.79
CA PHE A 243 8.49 12.56 19.12
C PHE A 243 8.06 14.02 19.03
N ASN A 244 6.80 14.33 19.37
CA ASN A 244 6.20 15.64 19.12
C ASN A 244 6.34 16.06 17.64
N THR A 245 7.24 17.01 17.38
CA THR A 245 7.56 17.56 16.07
C THR A 245 8.86 17.01 15.49
N PHE A 246 9.49 16.05 16.15
CA PHE A 246 10.80 15.53 15.83
C PHE A 246 10.68 14.19 15.16
N ARG A 247 11.30 14.01 14.00
CA ARG A 247 11.40 12.72 13.29
C ARG A 247 12.82 12.17 13.41
N SER A 248 12.95 10.88 13.61
CA SER A 248 14.23 10.18 13.62
C SER A 248 14.18 8.94 12.72
N TRP A 249 15.33 8.60 12.14
CA TRP A 249 15.55 7.42 11.32
C TRP A 249 16.85 6.74 11.70
N ASP A 250 16.86 5.44 11.75
CA ASP A 250 18.05 4.59 11.88
C ASP A 250 17.80 3.28 11.10
N GLU A 251 17.99 3.36 9.79
CA GLU A 251 17.69 2.28 8.86
C GLU A 251 18.89 1.98 7.98
N VAL A 252 18.97 0.75 7.48
CA VAL A 252 19.99 0.28 6.54
C VAL A 252 19.29 -0.27 5.30
N VAL A 253 19.76 0.13 4.14
CA VAL A 253 19.41 -0.47 2.85
C VAL A 253 20.50 -1.45 2.48
N SER A 254 20.13 -2.70 2.24
CA SER A 254 21.01 -3.75 1.71
C SER A 254 20.55 -4.12 0.30
N VAL A 255 21.50 -4.52 -0.55
CA VAL A 255 21.24 -5.06 -1.89
C VAL A 255 21.99 -6.39 -1.98
N ASP A 256 21.28 -7.45 -2.35
CA ASP A 256 21.79 -8.83 -2.38
C ASP A 256 22.52 -9.20 -1.07
N ASP A 257 21.87 -8.92 0.06
CA ASP A 257 22.39 -9.15 1.42
C ASP A 257 23.63 -8.31 1.80
N VAL A 258 24.05 -7.38 0.96
CA VAL A 258 25.20 -6.50 1.25
C VAL A 258 24.72 -5.12 1.69
N PRO A 259 25.05 -4.65 2.90
CA PRO A 259 24.73 -3.30 3.35
C PRO A 259 25.30 -2.24 2.38
N PHE A 260 24.41 -1.39 1.86
CA PHE A 260 24.72 -0.45 0.80
C PHE A 260 24.60 1.02 1.22
N ALA A 261 23.53 1.34 1.96
CA ALA A 261 23.28 2.69 2.43
C ALA A 261 22.74 2.73 3.84
N LYS A 262 23.11 3.76 4.59
CA LYS A 262 22.52 4.07 5.89
C LYS A 262 21.63 5.30 5.77
N VAL A 263 20.41 5.17 6.26
CA VAL A 263 19.42 6.23 6.41
C VAL A 263 19.39 6.61 7.87
N ALA A 264 19.91 7.74 8.20
CA ALA A 264 20.00 8.16 9.59
C ALA A 264 19.76 9.65 9.75
N GLY A 265 19.38 10.05 10.94
CA GLY A 265 19.26 11.44 11.31
C GLY A 265 17.99 11.74 12.06
N SER A 266 17.89 13.01 12.42
CA SER A 266 16.75 13.53 13.14
C SER A 266 16.48 14.94 12.62
N VAL A 267 15.22 15.25 12.33
CA VAL A 267 14.83 16.52 11.72
C VAL A 267 13.63 17.11 12.41
N LEU A 268 13.66 18.42 12.57
CA LEU A 268 12.49 19.23 12.89
C LEU A 268 11.56 19.29 11.66
N PRO A 269 10.25 19.52 11.81
CA PRO A 269 9.26 19.46 10.73
C PRO A 269 9.57 20.29 9.49
N ASP A 270 10.36 21.35 9.65
CA ASP A 270 10.65 22.32 8.60
C ASP A 270 11.98 22.07 7.87
N ASN A 271 12.64 20.97 8.16
CA ASN A 271 13.96 20.66 7.58
C ASN A 271 13.93 19.49 6.62
N GLU A 272 15.00 19.40 5.83
CA GLU A 272 15.21 18.34 4.84
C GLU A 272 15.10 16.92 5.42
N GLY A 273 14.58 15.97 4.66
CA GLY A 273 14.39 14.56 5.04
C GLY A 273 15.64 13.86 5.60
N PRO A 274 15.60 12.53 5.76
CA PRO A 274 16.69 11.78 6.35
C PRO A 274 18.00 11.95 5.56
N ARG A 275 19.12 11.88 6.26
CA ARG A 275 20.44 11.86 5.63
C ARG A 275 20.73 10.44 5.17
N ILE A 276 21.00 10.27 3.86
CA ILE A 276 21.40 9.00 3.28
C ILE A 276 22.90 9.04 3.02
N THR A 277 23.62 8.09 3.59
CA THR A 277 25.08 7.97 3.47
C THR A 277 25.45 6.59 2.94
N PRO A 278 26.42 6.48 2.02
CA PRO A 278 26.90 5.18 1.55
C PRO A 278 27.61 4.42 2.67
N ILE A 279 27.57 3.09 2.58
CA ILE A 279 28.35 2.17 3.41
C ILE A 279 29.49 1.61 2.54
N GLY A 280 30.68 1.42 3.11
CA GLY A 280 31.87 0.96 2.39
C GLY A 280 32.72 2.11 1.85
N ASP A 281 33.44 1.83 0.75
CA ASP A 281 34.47 2.73 0.21
C ASP A 281 33.92 3.93 -0.62
N ARG A 282 32.62 3.98 -0.80
CA ARG A 282 31.94 5.03 -1.54
C ARG A 282 31.82 6.30 -0.70
N LEU A 283 32.17 7.45 -1.27
CA LEU A 283 32.19 8.71 -0.52
C LEU A 283 30.82 9.41 -0.47
N VAL A 284 30.09 9.43 -1.59
CA VAL A 284 28.80 10.13 -1.74
C VAL A 284 27.92 9.49 -2.80
N PHE A 285 26.61 9.67 -2.69
CA PHE A 285 25.65 9.37 -3.74
C PHE A 285 25.43 10.57 -4.66
N THR A 286 25.22 10.32 -5.94
CA THR A 286 24.73 11.32 -6.89
C THR A 286 23.29 11.70 -6.56
N GLY A 287 22.76 12.77 -7.18
CA GLY A 287 21.38 13.17 -6.99
C GLY A 287 20.36 12.10 -7.46
N GLU A 288 20.68 11.40 -8.56
CA GLU A 288 19.83 10.33 -9.10
C GLU A 288 19.80 9.12 -8.17
N GLU A 289 20.96 8.65 -7.74
CA GLU A 289 21.11 7.54 -6.80
C GLU A 289 20.38 7.80 -5.48
N ARG A 290 20.51 9.04 -4.98
CA ARG A 290 19.77 9.46 -3.77
C ARG A 290 18.26 9.44 -4.01
N GLY A 291 17.79 9.81 -5.21
CA GLY A 291 16.39 9.73 -5.60
C GLY A 291 15.86 8.30 -5.53
N VAL A 292 16.59 7.33 -6.11
CA VAL A 292 16.24 5.90 -6.07
C VAL A 292 16.15 5.40 -4.62
N LEU A 293 17.13 5.75 -3.79
CA LEU A 293 17.15 5.35 -2.37
C LEU A 293 15.98 5.97 -1.57
N LEU A 294 15.65 7.24 -1.82
CA LEU A 294 14.53 7.90 -1.16
C LEU A 294 13.19 7.25 -1.54
N ASP A 295 13.01 6.88 -2.79
CA ASP A 295 11.81 6.18 -3.26
C ASP A 295 11.70 4.80 -2.57
N PHE A 296 12.82 4.07 -2.43
CA PHE A 296 12.85 2.77 -1.75
C PHE A 296 12.55 2.90 -0.25
N VAL A 297 13.14 3.87 0.42
CA VAL A 297 12.89 4.19 1.83
C VAL A 297 11.43 4.61 2.07
N GLY A 298 10.78 5.24 1.11
CA GLY A 298 9.37 5.62 1.15
C GLY A 298 8.39 4.49 0.78
N ALA A 299 8.89 3.35 0.30
CA ALA A 299 8.03 2.25 -0.15
C ALA A 299 7.13 1.65 0.96
N PRO A 300 7.60 1.43 2.20
CA PRO A 300 6.75 0.94 3.29
C PRO A 300 5.51 1.81 3.52
N ASP A 301 5.68 3.12 3.54
CA ASP A 301 4.57 4.07 3.71
C ASP A 301 3.58 4.01 2.55
N SER A 302 4.09 3.91 1.33
CA SER A 302 3.27 3.81 0.11
C SER A 302 2.44 2.52 0.10
N ILE A 303 3.05 1.39 0.46
CA ILE A 303 2.40 0.07 0.57
C ILE A 303 1.27 0.13 1.61
N ARG A 304 1.58 0.61 2.82
CA ARG A 304 0.61 0.71 3.91
C ARG A 304 -0.55 1.63 3.56
N ALA A 305 -0.27 2.82 3.04
CA ALA A 305 -1.30 3.78 2.66
C ALA A 305 -2.20 3.24 1.53
N GLY A 306 -1.62 2.58 0.54
CA GLY A 306 -2.35 1.96 -0.56
C GLY A 306 -3.31 0.87 -0.09
N LEU A 307 -2.81 -0.05 0.74
CA LEU A 307 -3.61 -1.14 1.31
C LEU A 307 -4.67 -0.62 2.28
N ALA A 308 -4.32 0.31 3.16
CA ALA A 308 -5.29 0.93 4.06
C ALA A 308 -6.43 1.58 3.27
N GLY A 309 -6.12 2.24 2.15
CA GLY A 309 -7.11 2.77 1.23
C GLY A 309 -7.99 1.68 0.62
N ALA A 310 -7.38 0.67 0.01
CA ALA A 310 -8.11 -0.40 -0.67
C ALA A 310 -9.02 -1.21 0.26
N LEU A 311 -8.61 -1.42 1.51
CA LEU A 311 -9.31 -2.23 2.51
C LEU A 311 -10.27 -1.44 3.41
N SER A 312 -10.22 -0.10 3.37
CA SER A 312 -10.93 0.79 4.31
C SER A 312 -12.40 0.44 4.51
N ALA A 313 -13.11 0.15 3.42
CA ALA A 313 -14.54 -0.19 3.48
C ALA A 313 -14.82 -1.47 4.29
N GLY A 314 -14.06 -2.53 4.02
CA GLY A 314 -14.22 -3.80 4.71
C GLY A 314 -13.73 -3.77 6.15
N ALA A 315 -12.58 -3.12 6.37
CA ALA A 315 -12.00 -2.94 7.70
C ALA A 315 -12.97 -2.21 8.65
N HIS A 316 -13.64 -1.16 8.15
CA HIS A 316 -14.62 -0.42 8.92
C HIS A 316 -15.78 -1.31 9.39
N LEU A 317 -16.30 -2.19 8.52
CA LEU A 317 -17.38 -3.12 8.87
C LEU A 317 -16.95 -4.16 9.89
N VAL A 318 -15.79 -4.76 9.73
CA VAL A 318 -15.26 -5.77 10.66
C VAL A 318 -14.95 -5.14 12.03
N MET A 319 -14.37 -3.93 12.06
CA MET A 319 -14.06 -3.23 13.32
C MET A 319 -15.30 -2.75 14.09
N ILE A 320 -16.41 -2.46 13.41
CA ILE A 320 -17.66 -2.10 14.09
C ILE A 320 -18.27 -3.33 14.79
N ALA A 321 -17.96 -4.53 14.29
CA ALA A 321 -18.48 -5.78 14.83
C ALA A 321 -17.67 -6.32 16.03
N LEU A 322 -16.52 -5.73 16.31
CA LEU A 322 -15.63 -6.04 17.43
C LEU A 322 -15.84 -5.09 18.60
#